data_e8e1daaf8bacd9e4d7081b11e9b32b19
#
_entry.id   e8e1daaf8bacd9e4d7081b11e9b32b19
#
_cell.length_a   1.000
_cell.length_b   1.000
_cell.length_c   1.000
_cell.angle_alpha   90.00
_cell.angle_beta   90.00
_cell.angle_gamma   90.00
#
_symmetry.space_group_name_H-M   'P 1'
#
loop_
_entity.id
_entity.type
_entity.pdbx_description
1 polymer ?
#
loop_
_entity_poly.entity_id
_entity_poly.type
_entity_poly.pdbx_seq_one_letter_code
_entity_poly.pdbx_strand_id
1 'polypeptide(L)'
;MKKFNFYFDGKKVSASEGDSIAAALLDSGKYIFGERVNGKERGLYCGMGVCNECLVTVNGERGVRSCMQSAEPNSIVQREIDTKWTETDRKIEYPTRSNYKADIIIVGAGPAGLNAAIEATKFGAKVVVVDEREQSGGQYYKPRTIGFRGRTKEDWQHREGLSLRERACKSKVKFYSGQTVWYARKENGVFELRCSSKEHQVQLLASALILCTGAFEIPAVV
;
A
#
# COMPACT_ATOMS: atom_id res chain seq x y z
N MET A 1 24.39 23.52 4.46
CA MET A 1 23.77 22.20 4.79
C MET A 1 24.81 21.40 5.58
N LYS A 2 24.37 20.78 6.68
CA LYS A 2 25.26 19.97 7.55
C LYS A 2 25.60 18.68 6.84
N LYS A 3 26.90 18.36 6.70
CA LYS A 3 27.36 17.11 6.10
C LYS A 3 27.54 16.05 7.18
N PHE A 4 27.22 14.81 6.85
CA PHE A 4 27.44 13.63 7.68
C PHE A 4 27.80 12.42 6.83
N ASN A 5 28.03 11.27 7.45
CA ASN A 5 28.38 10.06 6.73
C ASN A 5 27.48 8.90 7.19
N PHE A 6 27.22 8.00 6.26
CA PHE A 6 26.66 6.69 6.49
C PHE A 6 27.51 5.63 5.78
N TYR A 7 27.16 4.37 5.87
CA TYR A 7 27.92 3.28 5.27
C TYR A 7 27.10 2.56 4.21
N PHE A 8 27.70 2.32 3.05
CA PHE A 8 27.10 1.51 1.99
C PHE A 8 28.06 0.36 1.63
N ASP A 9 27.60 -0.90 1.84
CA ASP A 9 28.43 -2.11 1.74
C ASP A 9 29.77 -1.97 2.50
N GLY A 10 29.71 -1.46 3.72
CA GLY A 10 30.87 -1.21 4.57
C GLY A 10 31.75 -0.02 4.18
N LYS A 11 31.46 0.67 3.07
CA LYS A 11 32.21 1.84 2.62
C LYS A 11 31.50 3.13 3.04
N LYS A 12 32.28 4.09 3.52
CA LYS A 12 31.80 5.40 3.96
C LYS A 12 31.28 6.21 2.78
N VAL A 13 30.10 6.78 2.92
CA VAL A 13 29.42 7.65 1.94
C VAL A 13 29.06 8.96 2.64
N SER A 14 29.38 10.09 1.99
CA SER A 14 28.99 11.41 2.49
C SER A 14 27.58 11.76 2.02
N ALA A 15 26.80 12.37 2.91
CA ALA A 15 25.48 12.90 2.62
C ALA A 15 25.32 14.29 3.23
N SER A 16 24.39 15.06 2.70
CA SER A 16 23.95 16.32 3.26
C SER A 16 22.58 16.15 3.94
N GLU A 17 22.28 16.98 4.90
CA GLU A 17 20.95 17.02 5.54
C GLU A 17 19.87 17.25 4.47
N GLY A 18 18.86 16.37 4.43
CA GLY A 18 17.79 16.37 3.44
C GLY A 18 18.00 15.43 2.24
N ASP A 19 19.20 14.87 2.06
CA ASP A 19 19.44 13.89 1.01
C ASP A 19 18.67 12.59 1.27
N SER A 20 18.12 12.01 0.21
CA SER A 20 17.74 10.60 0.26
C SER A 20 18.98 9.70 0.17
N ILE A 21 18.88 8.46 0.63
CA ILE A 21 19.97 7.48 0.50
C ILE A 21 20.38 7.36 -0.97
N ALA A 22 19.39 7.29 -1.90
CA ALA A 22 19.68 7.19 -3.33
C ALA A 22 20.44 8.41 -3.86
N ALA A 23 20.04 9.62 -3.47
CA ALA A 23 20.73 10.86 -3.91
C ALA A 23 22.19 10.86 -3.47
N ALA A 24 22.46 10.56 -2.20
CA ALA A 24 23.81 10.51 -1.65
C ALA A 24 24.67 9.40 -2.30
N LEU A 25 24.06 8.25 -2.64
CA LEU A 25 24.77 7.18 -3.37
C LEU A 25 25.15 7.61 -4.78
N LEU A 26 24.24 8.24 -5.52
CA LEU A 26 24.50 8.74 -6.87
C LEU A 26 25.60 9.80 -6.86
N ASP A 27 25.52 10.75 -5.92
CA ASP A 27 26.55 11.81 -5.75
C ASP A 27 27.93 11.23 -5.44
N SER A 28 27.97 10.07 -4.79
CA SER A 28 29.19 9.30 -4.52
C SER A 28 29.62 8.37 -5.67
N GLY A 29 28.99 8.46 -6.85
CA GLY A 29 29.28 7.63 -8.01
C GLY A 29 28.86 6.16 -7.88
N LYS A 30 27.90 5.86 -7.01
CA LYS A 30 27.37 4.51 -6.80
C LYS A 30 26.01 4.39 -7.49
N TYR A 31 25.94 3.60 -8.53
CA TYR A 31 24.74 3.46 -9.37
C TYR A 31 24.02 2.11 -9.18
N ILE A 32 24.71 1.13 -8.60
CA ILE A 32 24.18 -0.24 -8.40
C ILE A 32 23.77 -0.38 -6.93
N PHE A 33 22.47 -0.55 -6.70
CA PHE A 33 21.88 -0.64 -5.37
C PHE A 33 21.46 -2.06 -5.00
N GLY A 34 21.40 -2.94 -5.98
CA GLY A 34 21.01 -4.32 -5.77
C GLY A 34 21.21 -5.18 -7.02
N GLU A 35 20.80 -6.44 -6.89
CA GLU A 35 20.88 -7.42 -7.96
C GLU A 35 19.63 -8.29 -7.96
N ARG A 36 19.09 -8.59 -9.13
CA ARG A 36 17.94 -9.47 -9.32
C ARG A 36 18.38 -10.95 -9.28
N VAL A 37 17.43 -11.85 -9.06
CA VAL A 37 17.65 -13.31 -9.07
C VAL A 37 18.38 -13.82 -10.32
N ASN A 38 18.22 -13.11 -11.45
CA ASN A 38 18.87 -13.45 -12.73
C ASN A 38 20.25 -12.75 -12.94
N GLY A 39 20.81 -12.14 -11.90
CA GLY A 39 22.11 -11.45 -11.95
C GLY A 39 22.06 -10.05 -12.57
N LYS A 40 20.88 -9.53 -12.95
CA LYS A 40 20.79 -8.16 -13.47
C LYS A 40 20.86 -7.14 -12.33
N GLU A 41 21.72 -6.17 -12.51
CA GLU A 41 21.89 -5.07 -11.57
C GLU A 41 20.67 -4.15 -11.52
N ARG A 42 20.42 -3.58 -10.35
CA ARG A 42 19.36 -2.59 -10.07
C ARG A 42 19.98 -1.34 -9.49
N GLY A 43 19.35 -0.20 -9.77
CA GLY A 43 19.74 1.09 -9.23
C GLY A 43 18.58 2.07 -9.21
N LEU A 44 18.86 3.36 -9.11
CA LEU A 44 17.82 4.38 -9.17
C LEU A 44 17.26 4.48 -10.59
N TYR A 45 15.91 4.42 -10.70
CA TYR A 45 15.20 4.59 -11.96
C TYR A 45 14.18 5.74 -11.88
N CYS A 46 13.07 5.60 -11.15
CA CYS A 46 12.01 6.62 -11.13
C CYS A 46 12.27 7.78 -10.15
N GLY A 47 13.01 7.58 -9.08
CA GLY A 47 13.27 8.58 -8.03
C GLY A 47 12.05 8.97 -7.17
N MET A 48 10.87 8.35 -7.39
CA MET A 48 9.61 8.72 -6.74
C MET A 48 8.92 7.56 -6.00
N GLY A 49 9.66 6.48 -5.73
CA GLY A 49 9.17 5.37 -4.92
C GLY A 49 8.18 4.42 -5.59
N VAL A 50 8.04 4.42 -6.93
CA VAL A 50 7.02 3.63 -7.64
C VAL A 50 7.57 2.35 -8.25
N CYS A 51 8.79 2.39 -8.84
CA CYS A 51 9.33 1.26 -9.63
C CYS A 51 9.97 0.15 -8.82
N ASN A 52 10.31 0.40 -7.54
CA ASN A 52 11.04 -0.53 -6.66
C ASN A 52 12.43 -0.97 -7.16
N GLU A 53 13.03 -0.22 -8.09
CA GLU A 53 14.38 -0.56 -8.60
C GLU A 53 15.50 -0.15 -7.64
N CYS A 54 15.25 0.80 -6.75
CA CYS A 54 16.21 1.36 -5.80
C CYS A 54 16.15 0.70 -4.41
N LEU A 55 15.71 -0.55 -4.31
CA LEU A 55 15.62 -1.25 -3.04
C LEU A 55 17.01 -1.51 -2.46
N VAL A 56 17.13 -1.28 -1.15
CA VAL A 56 18.31 -1.52 -0.34
C VAL A 56 17.90 -2.10 1.02
N THR A 57 18.85 -2.67 1.74
CA THR A 57 18.68 -3.02 3.15
C THR A 57 19.26 -1.90 4.01
N VAL A 58 18.47 -1.37 4.95
CA VAL A 58 18.89 -0.28 5.87
C VAL A 58 18.81 -0.78 7.31
N ASN A 59 19.92 -0.78 8.03
CA ASN A 59 20.00 -1.25 9.42
C ASN A 59 19.36 -2.64 9.64
N GLY A 60 19.48 -3.52 8.63
CA GLY A 60 18.89 -4.86 8.63
C GLY A 60 17.46 -4.95 8.11
N GLU A 61 16.77 -3.85 7.90
CA GLU A 61 15.45 -3.82 7.26
C GLU A 61 15.60 -3.92 5.74
N ARG A 62 15.05 -4.99 5.15
CA ARG A 62 15.10 -5.25 3.70
C ARG A 62 13.99 -4.54 2.95
N GLY A 63 14.21 -4.31 1.65
CA GLY A 63 13.18 -3.78 0.76
C GLY A 63 12.90 -2.30 0.94
N VAL A 64 13.83 -1.55 1.55
CA VAL A 64 13.68 -0.10 1.74
C VAL A 64 13.92 0.63 0.42
N ARG A 65 13.00 1.48 0.02
CA ARG A 65 13.11 2.32 -1.18
C ARG A 65 14.06 3.50 -0.91
N SER A 66 15.31 3.37 -1.32
CA SER A 66 16.36 4.36 -1.04
C SER A 66 16.06 5.76 -1.58
N CYS A 67 15.25 5.90 -2.62
CA CYS A 67 14.83 7.20 -3.14
C CYS A 67 13.81 7.93 -2.24
N MET A 68 13.13 7.20 -1.34
CA MET A 68 12.12 7.75 -0.42
C MET A 68 12.62 7.81 1.03
N GLN A 69 13.72 7.12 1.33
CA GLN A 69 14.30 7.07 2.66
C GLN A 69 15.38 8.15 2.79
N SER A 70 15.24 9.03 3.79
CA SER A 70 16.29 10.00 4.13
C SER A 70 17.56 9.29 4.58
N ALA A 71 18.70 9.82 4.16
CA ALA A 71 19.99 9.38 4.68
C ALA A 71 20.13 9.85 6.14
N GLU A 72 20.61 8.96 7.01
CA GLU A 72 20.81 9.26 8.43
C GLU A 72 22.28 9.00 8.83
N PRO A 73 22.83 9.79 9.78
CA PRO A 73 24.18 9.59 10.26
C PRO A 73 24.41 8.16 10.76
N ASN A 74 25.53 7.56 10.36
CA ASN A 74 25.98 6.22 10.76
C ASN A 74 25.03 5.07 10.41
N SER A 75 24.00 5.27 9.60
CA SER A 75 23.18 4.17 9.13
C SER A 75 24.00 3.18 8.28
N ILE A 76 23.64 1.91 8.38
CA ILE A 76 24.25 0.81 7.62
C ILE A 76 23.33 0.46 6.48
N VAL A 77 23.75 0.76 5.27
CA VAL A 77 23.01 0.47 4.05
C VAL A 77 23.75 -0.61 3.27
N GLN A 78 23.03 -1.60 2.79
CA GLN A 78 23.59 -2.70 2.01
C GLN A 78 22.81 -2.89 0.72
N ARG A 79 23.46 -3.36 -0.33
CA ARG A 79 22.79 -3.78 -1.55
C ARG A 79 21.74 -4.83 -1.27
N GLU A 80 20.60 -4.70 -1.92
CA GLU A 80 19.57 -5.72 -1.88
C GLU A 80 19.85 -6.75 -2.99
N ILE A 81 20.16 -7.97 -2.59
CA ILE A 81 20.30 -9.10 -3.52
C ILE A 81 19.03 -9.93 -3.45
N ASP A 82 18.31 -10.00 -4.56
CA ASP A 82 17.14 -10.87 -4.66
C ASP A 82 17.61 -12.33 -4.59
N THR A 83 17.21 -13.01 -3.55
CA THR A 83 17.47 -14.44 -3.41
C THR A 83 16.30 -15.23 -3.99
N LYS A 84 16.57 -16.41 -4.55
CA LYS A 84 15.50 -17.38 -4.82
C LYS A 84 14.76 -17.64 -3.51
N TRP A 85 13.44 -17.75 -3.60
CA TRP A 85 12.62 -18.12 -2.45
C TRP A 85 13.20 -19.40 -1.82
N THR A 86 13.70 -19.26 -0.60
CA THR A 86 13.97 -20.40 0.27
C THR A 86 12.88 -20.39 1.32
N GLU A 87 12.31 -21.57 1.62
CA GLU A 87 11.45 -21.71 2.78
C GLU A 87 12.26 -21.24 3.99
N THR A 88 11.86 -20.14 4.58
CA THR A 88 12.49 -19.69 5.83
C THR A 88 11.79 -20.41 6.95
N ASP A 89 12.55 -21.03 7.84
CA ASP A 89 12.06 -21.63 9.12
C ASP A 89 11.51 -20.57 10.12
N ARG A 90 11.17 -19.39 9.65
CA ARG A 90 10.45 -18.43 10.48
C ARG A 90 9.09 -19.02 10.80
N LYS A 91 8.85 -19.31 12.07
CA LYS A 91 7.48 -19.50 12.58
C LYS A 91 6.72 -18.21 12.25
N ILE A 92 6.00 -18.23 11.13
CA ILE A 92 5.09 -17.16 10.78
C ILE A 92 3.89 -17.34 11.72
N GLU A 93 3.74 -16.44 12.67
CA GLU A 93 2.49 -16.32 13.41
C GLU A 93 1.44 -15.84 12.42
N TYR A 94 0.58 -16.75 12.04
CA TYR A 94 -0.52 -16.42 11.13
C TYR A 94 -1.55 -15.60 11.89
N PRO A 95 -1.96 -14.45 11.36
CA PRO A 95 -3.00 -13.65 11.99
C PRO A 95 -4.30 -14.44 12.13
N THR A 96 -5.12 -14.07 13.10
CA THR A 96 -6.41 -14.70 13.36
C THR A 96 -7.26 -14.77 12.09
N ARG A 97 -7.76 -15.95 11.77
CA ARG A 97 -8.61 -16.17 10.59
C ARG A 97 -10.07 -16.03 10.94
N SER A 98 -10.81 -15.30 10.15
CA SER A 98 -12.28 -15.26 10.21
C SER A 98 -12.90 -15.52 8.83
N ASN A 99 -14.09 -16.13 8.83
CA ASN A 99 -14.83 -16.38 7.61
C ASN A 99 -16.13 -15.57 7.63
N TYR A 100 -16.50 -15.01 6.48
CA TYR A 100 -17.76 -14.29 6.36
C TYR A 100 -18.43 -14.56 5.02
N LYS A 101 -19.76 -14.75 5.06
CA LYS A 101 -20.58 -15.00 3.87
C LYS A 101 -21.52 -13.82 3.63
N ALA A 102 -21.50 -13.31 2.41
CA ALA A 102 -22.33 -12.21 1.92
C ALA A 102 -23.05 -12.61 0.63
N ASP A 103 -23.96 -11.78 0.15
CA ASP A 103 -24.52 -11.91 -1.20
C ASP A 103 -23.59 -11.25 -2.21
N ILE A 104 -23.04 -10.09 -1.84
CA ILE A 104 -22.16 -9.28 -2.70
C ILE A 104 -20.91 -8.87 -1.92
N ILE A 105 -19.75 -9.09 -2.54
CA ILE A 105 -18.48 -8.51 -2.11
C ILE A 105 -18.13 -7.37 -3.05
N ILE A 106 -17.74 -6.22 -2.49
CA ILE A 106 -17.25 -5.05 -3.24
C ILE A 106 -15.82 -4.80 -2.82
N VAL A 107 -14.90 -4.74 -3.76
CA VAL A 107 -13.49 -4.41 -3.52
C VAL A 107 -13.25 -2.95 -3.91
N GLY A 108 -12.91 -2.14 -2.91
CA GLY A 108 -12.69 -0.70 -3.02
C GLY A 108 -13.85 0.11 -2.44
N ALA A 109 -13.54 0.93 -1.42
CA ALA A 109 -14.48 1.85 -0.76
C ALA A 109 -14.34 3.29 -1.29
N GLY A 110 -14.04 3.44 -2.58
CA GLY A 110 -14.12 4.71 -3.29
C GLY A 110 -15.56 5.10 -3.63
N PRO A 111 -15.78 6.22 -4.36
CA PRO A 111 -17.13 6.69 -4.69
C PRO A 111 -17.99 5.63 -5.37
N ALA A 112 -17.44 4.87 -6.29
CA ALA A 112 -18.13 3.80 -6.99
C ALA A 112 -18.57 2.68 -6.06
N GLY A 113 -17.64 2.16 -5.23
CA GLY A 113 -17.94 1.07 -4.30
C GLY A 113 -18.92 1.45 -3.21
N LEU A 114 -18.81 2.67 -2.67
CA LEU A 114 -19.75 3.16 -1.67
C LEU A 114 -21.18 3.30 -2.23
N ASN A 115 -21.34 3.86 -3.44
CA ASN A 115 -22.66 3.96 -4.06
C ASN A 115 -23.22 2.57 -4.42
N ALA A 116 -22.39 1.67 -4.99
CA ALA A 116 -22.81 0.31 -5.27
C ALA A 116 -23.29 -0.41 -4.00
N ALA A 117 -22.57 -0.25 -2.88
CA ALA A 117 -22.92 -0.83 -1.60
C ALA A 117 -24.26 -0.29 -1.06
N ILE A 118 -24.46 1.03 -1.10
CA ILE A 118 -25.71 1.68 -0.67
C ILE A 118 -26.89 1.17 -1.50
N GLU A 119 -26.73 1.14 -2.83
CA GLU A 119 -27.82 0.71 -3.71
C GLU A 119 -28.15 -0.78 -3.47
N ALA A 120 -27.16 -1.66 -3.41
CA ALA A 120 -27.41 -3.09 -3.20
C ALA A 120 -28.14 -3.37 -1.86
N THR A 121 -27.80 -2.63 -0.80
CA THR A 121 -28.49 -2.81 0.50
C THR A 121 -29.93 -2.34 0.51
N LYS A 122 -30.34 -1.41 -0.36
CA LYS A 122 -31.75 -1.00 -0.51
C LYS A 122 -32.63 -2.15 -0.99
N PHE A 123 -32.06 -3.08 -1.74
CA PHE A 123 -32.75 -4.28 -2.22
C PHE A 123 -32.58 -5.48 -1.28
N GLY A 124 -32.10 -5.25 -0.07
CA GLY A 124 -31.99 -6.28 0.96
C GLY A 124 -30.76 -7.18 0.85
N ALA A 125 -29.82 -6.91 -0.06
CA ALA A 125 -28.60 -7.69 -0.19
C ALA A 125 -27.69 -7.52 1.03
N LYS A 126 -27.10 -8.63 1.47
CA LYS A 126 -26.02 -8.64 2.46
C LYS A 126 -24.70 -8.29 1.80
N VAL A 127 -24.23 -7.06 2.02
CA VAL A 127 -23.08 -6.49 1.33
C VAL A 127 -21.87 -6.36 2.24
N VAL A 128 -20.73 -6.75 1.70
CA VAL A 128 -19.39 -6.51 2.29
C VAL A 128 -18.59 -5.61 1.37
N VAL A 129 -17.94 -4.61 1.95
CA VAL A 129 -16.95 -3.76 1.27
C VAL A 129 -15.58 -4.00 1.89
N VAL A 130 -14.58 -4.24 1.05
CA VAL A 130 -13.16 -4.39 1.46
C VAL A 130 -12.36 -3.27 0.85
N ASP A 131 -11.53 -2.61 1.66
CA ASP A 131 -10.62 -1.55 1.19
C ASP A 131 -9.27 -1.64 1.93
N GLU A 132 -8.18 -1.39 1.20
CA GLU A 132 -6.84 -1.37 1.77
C GLU A 132 -6.59 -0.19 2.72
N ARG A 133 -7.40 0.86 2.61
CA ARG A 133 -7.32 2.05 3.45
C ARG A 133 -8.20 1.92 4.66
N GLU A 134 -7.75 2.52 5.76
CA GLU A 134 -8.52 2.60 7.00
C GLU A 134 -9.79 3.45 6.84
N GLN A 135 -9.73 4.46 5.96
CA GLN A 135 -10.84 5.36 5.74
C GLN A 135 -11.34 5.28 4.30
N SER A 136 -12.65 5.08 4.16
CA SER A 136 -13.33 5.07 2.86
C SER A 136 -13.33 6.45 2.18
N GLY A 137 -13.57 6.47 0.87
CA GLY A 137 -13.61 7.67 0.04
C GLY A 137 -12.71 7.59 -1.20
N GLY A 138 -11.76 6.67 -1.20
CA GLY A 138 -10.83 6.47 -2.32
C GLY A 138 -9.93 7.67 -2.56
N GLN A 139 -9.47 7.85 -3.79
CA GLN A 139 -8.62 8.99 -4.16
C GLN A 139 -9.43 10.29 -4.29
N TYR A 140 -10.66 10.19 -4.82
CA TYR A 140 -11.45 11.37 -5.13
C TYR A 140 -12.04 12.05 -3.88
N TYR A 141 -12.56 11.28 -2.93
CA TYR A 141 -13.12 11.76 -1.67
C TYR A 141 -12.20 11.45 -0.48
N LYS A 142 -10.89 11.57 -0.70
CA LYS A 142 -9.88 11.28 0.32
C LYS A 142 -10.13 12.13 1.58
N PRO A 143 -10.26 11.52 2.77
CA PRO A 143 -10.40 12.26 4.02
C PRO A 143 -9.18 13.15 4.28
N ARG A 144 -9.38 14.26 4.95
CA ARG A 144 -8.26 15.11 5.41
C ARG A 144 -7.42 14.36 6.42
N THR A 145 -6.11 14.57 6.38
CA THR A 145 -5.19 14.01 7.37
C THR A 145 -5.54 14.55 8.75
N ILE A 146 -5.62 13.67 9.75
CA ILE A 146 -5.84 14.04 11.16
C ILE A 146 -4.72 15.02 11.58
N GLY A 147 -5.09 16.20 12.10
CA GLY A 147 -4.13 17.22 12.53
C GLY A 147 -3.87 18.36 11.55
N PHE A 148 -4.44 18.33 10.34
CA PHE A 148 -4.36 19.45 9.42
C PHE A 148 -5.20 20.65 9.96
N ARG A 149 -4.53 21.65 10.53
CA ARG A 149 -5.13 22.88 11.07
C ARG A 149 -5.20 24.03 10.04
N GLY A 150 -5.16 23.72 8.76
CA GLY A 150 -5.26 24.74 7.70
C GLY A 150 -6.64 25.38 7.65
N ARG A 151 -6.69 26.72 7.55
CA ARG A 151 -7.91 27.52 7.34
C ARG A 151 -8.43 27.42 5.89
N THR A 152 -8.47 26.25 5.30
CA THR A 152 -9.11 26.10 4.01
C THR A 152 -10.60 25.89 4.22
N LYS A 153 -11.42 26.72 3.57
CA LYS A 153 -12.87 26.48 3.47
C LYS A 153 -13.08 25.04 3.03
N GLU A 154 -13.98 24.31 3.70
CA GLU A 154 -14.39 23.00 3.22
C GLU A 154 -14.87 23.14 1.78
N ASP A 155 -14.16 22.53 0.87
CA ASP A 155 -14.61 22.48 -0.51
C ASP A 155 -15.81 21.52 -0.66
N TRP A 156 -16.52 21.66 -1.76
CA TRP A 156 -17.70 20.87 -2.03
C TRP A 156 -17.37 19.37 -2.10
N GLN A 157 -16.20 19.02 -2.58
CA GLN A 157 -15.73 17.63 -2.74
C GLN A 157 -15.57 16.91 -1.40
N HIS A 158 -15.06 17.60 -0.37
CA HIS A 158 -14.97 17.07 0.98
C HIS A 158 -16.36 16.87 1.60
N ARG A 159 -17.28 17.83 1.39
CA ARG A 159 -18.66 17.72 1.90
C ARG A 159 -19.41 16.56 1.26
N GLU A 160 -19.32 16.42 -0.06
CA GLU A 160 -19.91 15.29 -0.79
C GLU A 160 -19.33 13.95 -0.33
N GLY A 161 -18.01 13.89 -0.17
CA GLY A 161 -17.33 12.70 0.33
C GLY A 161 -17.75 12.32 1.75
N LEU A 162 -17.92 13.30 2.63
CA LEU A 162 -18.43 13.07 3.99
C LEU A 162 -19.85 12.53 3.95
N SER A 163 -20.75 13.21 3.20
CA SER A 163 -22.15 12.80 3.01
C SER A 163 -22.27 11.36 2.49
N LEU A 164 -21.45 10.99 1.48
CA LEU A 164 -21.45 9.64 0.92
C LEU A 164 -21.04 8.60 1.97
N ARG A 165 -19.98 8.86 2.72
CA ARG A 165 -19.51 7.97 3.80
C ARG A 165 -20.56 7.80 4.89
N GLU A 166 -21.22 8.91 5.32
CA GLU A 166 -22.29 8.83 6.30
C GLU A 166 -23.47 8.01 5.82
N ARG A 167 -23.88 8.16 4.57
CA ARG A 167 -24.95 7.33 3.98
C ARG A 167 -24.53 5.85 3.95
N ALA A 168 -23.29 5.55 3.57
CA ALA A 168 -22.78 4.19 3.57
C ALA A 168 -22.71 3.58 4.99
N CYS A 169 -22.31 4.35 5.99
CA CYS A 169 -22.30 3.93 7.40
C CYS A 169 -23.71 3.68 7.95
N LYS A 170 -24.71 4.46 7.50
CA LYS A 170 -26.12 4.26 7.89
C LYS A 170 -26.78 3.07 7.18
N SER A 171 -26.21 2.61 6.07
CA SER A 171 -26.66 1.40 5.39
C SER A 171 -26.15 0.15 6.13
N LYS A 172 -26.77 -0.99 5.90
CA LYS A 172 -26.40 -2.26 6.56
C LYS A 172 -25.16 -2.92 5.94
N VAL A 173 -24.21 -2.13 5.46
CA VAL A 173 -22.96 -2.59 4.84
C VAL A 173 -21.94 -2.98 5.92
N LYS A 174 -21.30 -4.13 5.75
CA LYS A 174 -20.16 -4.51 6.57
C LYS A 174 -18.87 -4.06 5.89
N PHE A 175 -18.05 -3.30 6.60
CA PHE A 175 -16.75 -2.82 6.12
C PHE A 175 -15.62 -3.66 6.71
N TYR A 176 -14.65 -4.00 5.84
CA TYR A 176 -13.33 -4.50 6.19
C TYR A 176 -12.29 -3.49 5.66
N SER A 177 -12.02 -2.47 6.47
CA SER A 177 -11.03 -1.43 6.20
C SER A 177 -9.64 -1.89 6.60
N GLY A 178 -8.58 -1.33 5.98
CA GLY A 178 -7.20 -1.71 6.22
C GLY A 178 -6.87 -3.13 5.76
N GLN A 179 -7.64 -3.70 4.83
CA GLN A 179 -7.51 -5.08 4.35
C GLN A 179 -7.10 -5.13 2.88
N THR A 180 -5.96 -5.69 2.59
CA THR A 180 -5.51 -5.92 1.20
C THR A 180 -6.04 -7.25 0.69
N VAL A 181 -6.75 -7.23 -0.44
CA VAL A 181 -7.18 -8.44 -1.14
C VAL A 181 -5.99 -8.98 -1.92
N TRP A 182 -5.59 -10.22 -1.64
CA TRP A 182 -4.45 -10.87 -2.29
C TRP A 182 -4.80 -12.15 -3.03
N TYR A 183 -6.04 -12.64 -2.89
CA TYR A 183 -6.53 -13.81 -3.59
C TYR A 183 -8.00 -13.64 -3.94
N ALA A 184 -8.37 -14.04 -5.15
CA ALA A 184 -9.74 -14.14 -5.61
C ALA A 184 -9.92 -15.34 -6.55
N ARG A 185 -10.98 -16.10 -6.34
CA ARG A 185 -11.34 -17.26 -7.15
C ARG A 185 -12.87 -17.33 -7.31
N LYS A 186 -13.31 -17.81 -8.44
CA LYS A 186 -14.71 -18.22 -8.65
C LYS A 186 -14.78 -19.73 -8.84
N GLU A 187 -15.56 -20.41 -8.05
CA GLU A 187 -15.78 -21.83 -8.13
C GLU A 187 -17.24 -22.15 -7.84
N ASN A 188 -17.87 -22.97 -8.69
CA ASN A 188 -19.28 -23.38 -8.56
C ASN A 188 -20.25 -22.20 -8.32
N GLY A 189 -20.02 -21.08 -9.02
CA GLY A 189 -20.85 -19.88 -8.89
C GLY A 189 -20.57 -19.00 -7.67
N VAL A 190 -19.67 -19.40 -6.77
CA VAL A 190 -19.29 -18.67 -5.57
C VAL A 190 -17.93 -18.00 -5.78
N PHE A 191 -17.84 -16.73 -5.43
CA PHE A 191 -16.56 -16.01 -5.32
C PHE A 191 -15.99 -16.22 -3.93
N GLU A 192 -14.73 -16.63 -3.88
CA GLU A 192 -13.89 -16.66 -2.69
C GLU A 192 -12.85 -15.56 -2.79
N LEU A 193 -12.81 -14.68 -1.78
CA LEU A 193 -11.74 -13.70 -1.63
C LEU A 193 -11.01 -13.94 -0.32
N ARG A 194 -9.69 -13.72 -0.33
CA ARG A 194 -8.89 -13.67 0.88
C ARG A 194 -8.24 -12.30 0.98
N CYS A 195 -8.36 -11.71 2.14
CA CYS A 195 -7.76 -10.42 2.45
C CYS A 195 -7.06 -10.48 3.80
N SER A 196 -6.09 -9.59 3.99
CA SER A 196 -5.35 -9.52 5.24
C SER A 196 -4.95 -8.09 5.59
N SER A 197 -4.89 -7.83 6.87
CA SER A 197 -4.16 -6.73 7.51
C SER A 197 -2.93 -7.29 8.23
N LYS A 198 -2.25 -6.43 9.01
CA LYS A 198 -1.14 -6.89 9.87
C LYS A 198 -1.59 -7.90 10.93
N GLU A 199 -2.83 -7.82 11.39
CA GLU A 199 -3.33 -8.56 12.55
C GLU A 199 -4.36 -9.64 12.20
N HIS A 200 -5.05 -9.49 11.07
CA HIS A 200 -6.18 -10.34 10.73
C HIS A 200 -6.15 -10.83 9.29
N GLN A 201 -6.58 -12.07 9.10
CA GLN A 201 -6.92 -12.63 7.79
C GLN A 201 -8.42 -12.91 7.73
N VAL A 202 -9.03 -12.55 6.60
CA VAL A 202 -10.47 -12.76 6.37
C VAL A 202 -10.66 -13.52 5.06
N GLN A 203 -11.47 -14.58 5.12
CA GLN A 203 -11.99 -15.26 3.94
C GLN A 203 -13.44 -14.82 3.73
N LEU A 204 -13.73 -14.27 2.56
CA LEU A 204 -15.06 -13.80 2.16
C LEU A 204 -15.61 -14.69 1.07
N LEU A 205 -16.88 -15.05 1.19
CA LEU A 205 -17.60 -15.84 0.20
C LEU A 205 -18.84 -15.06 -0.22
N ALA A 206 -19.12 -14.98 -1.53
CA ALA A 206 -20.34 -14.37 -2.06
C ALA A 206 -20.72 -14.93 -3.42
N SER A 207 -22.00 -14.75 -3.81
CA SER A 207 -22.50 -15.08 -5.14
C SER A 207 -22.15 -14.04 -6.20
N ALA A 208 -21.85 -12.78 -5.78
CA ALA A 208 -21.45 -11.71 -6.69
C ALA A 208 -20.21 -10.95 -6.17
N LEU A 209 -19.40 -10.48 -7.11
CA LEU A 209 -18.20 -9.67 -6.86
C LEU A 209 -18.24 -8.42 -7.74
N ILE A 210 -18.03 -7.25 -7.12
CA ILE A 210 -17.92 -5.97 -7.80
C ILE A 210 -16.52 -5.41 -7.53
N LEU A 211 -15.77 -5.09 -8.59
CA LEU A 211 -14.45 -4.50 -8.51
C LEU A 211 -14.55 -2.98 -8.70
N CYS A 212 -14.25 -2.23 -7.66
CA CYS A 212 -14.26 -0.77 -7.60
C CYS A 212 -12.90 -0.23 -7.15
N THR A 213 -11.82 -0.88 -7.54
CA THR A 213 -10.45 -0.60 -7.10
C THR A 213 -9.90 0.73 -7.59
N GLY A 214 -10.59 1.37 -8.55
CA GLY A 214 -10.16 2.62 -9.14
C GLY A 214 -8.97 2.45 -10.07
N ALA A 215 -8.24 3.54 -10.28
CA ALA A 215 -7.03 3.58 -11.09
C ALA A 215 -5.87 4.15 -10.28
N PHE A 216 -4.69 3.65 -10.54
CA PHE A 216 -3.45 4.19 -10.04
C PHE A 216 -2.68 4.80 -11.21
N GLU A 217 -2.41 6.09 -11.13
CA GLU A 217 -1.61 6.78 -12.14
C GLU A 217 -0.13 6.50 -11.88
N ILE A 218 0.51 5.81 -12.82
CA ILE A 218 1.96 5.64 -12.84
C ILE A 218 2.49 6.73 -13.78
N PRO A 219 3.29 7.68 -13.29
CA PRO A 219 3.92 8.66 -14.16
C PRO A 219 4.74 7.93 -15.22
N ALA A 220 4.49 8.24 -16.50
CA ALA A 220 5.37 7.78 -17.56
C ALA A 220 6.74 8.45 -17.37
N VAL A 221 7.73 7.68 -17.00
CA VAL A 221 9.12 8.16 -17.01
C VAL A 221 9.57 8.06 -18.46
N VAL A 222 9.72 9.20 -19.10
CA VAL A 222 10.21 9.35 -20.48
C VAL A 222 11.72 9.36 -20.47
#